data_aae254ab31c87b0e202e473d1a3e2296
#
_entry.id   aae254ab31c87b0e202e473d1a3e2296
#
_cell.length_a   1.000
_cell.length_b   1.000
_cell.length_c   1.000
_cell.angle_alpha   90.00
_cell.angle_beta   90.00
_cell.angle_gamma   90.00
#
_symmetry.space_group_name_H-M   'P 1'
#
loop_
_entity.id
_entity.type
_entity.pdbx_description
1 polymer ?
#
loop_
_entity_poly.entity_id
_entity_poly.type
_entity_poly.pdbx_seq_one_letter_code
_entity_poly.pdbx_strand_id
1 'polypeptide(L)'
;MLTEISNDPSAEPDLKIFIEPKEQSGIATNAFAQGYVPASEAEAYKAEIQSIRDQSNAQVQAAQASAQQQIQKFRSEYATKLQFDYHFEGKGEVQPFLVSAIFHDDRFTYIRCAASEKPAFYEVKDGKPNLTNFDLVNGTYIVPKILDSGYLAIGKKKLTFSRQQ
;
A
#
# COMPACT_ATOMS: atom_id res chain seq x y z
N MET A 1 -5.68 -42.11 45.72
CA MET A 1 -4.43 -42.17 46.49
C MET A 1 -3.74 -40.82 46.27
N LEU A 2 -3.75 -39.98 47.28
CA LEU A 2 -3.06 -38.68 47.22
C LEU A 2 -1.61 -38.94 47.68
N THR A 3 -0.64 -38.71 46.81
CA THR A 3 0.78 -38.75 47.14
C THR A 3 1.14 -37.51 47.93
N GLU A 4 1.73 -37.67 49.11
CA GLU A 4 2.30 -36.60 49.90
C GLU A 4 3.38 -35.89 49.10
N ILE A 5 3.26 -34.57 49.00
CA ILE A 5 4.29 -33.71 48.43
C ILE A 5 5.41 -33.66 49.48
N SER A 6 6.56 -34.23 49.20
CA SER A 6 7.75 -34.13 50.04
C SER A 6 8.21 -32.66 50.10
N ASN A 7 8.47 -32.16 51.31
CA ASN A 7 9.06 -30.84 51.54
C ASN A 7 10.59 -30.85 51.42
N ASP A 8 11.17 -31.87 50.83
CA ASP A 8 12.60 -31.99 50.58
C ASP A 8 12.96 -31.23 49.30
N PRO A 9 13.75 -30.14 49.35
CA PRO A 9 14.13 -29.38 48.17
C PRO A 9 15.06 -30.11 47.19
N SER A 10 15.53 -31.29 47.55
CA SER A 10 16.35 -32.18 46.70
C SER A 10 15.56 -33.29 46.01
N ALA A 11 14.27 -33.44 46.31
CA ALA A 11 13.43 -34.45 45.68
C ALA A 11 12.93 -33.91 44.31
N GLU A 12 13.36 -34.51 43.21
CA GLU A 12 12.78 -34.28 41.92
C GLU A 12 11.29 -34.67 41.90
N PRO A 13 10.37 -33.80 41.50
CA PRO A 13 8.95 -34.12 41.43
C PRO A 13 8.73 -35.20 40.36
N ASP A 14 8.22 -36.35 40.77
CA ASP A 14 7.83 -37.40 39.82
C ASP A 14 6.54 -37.00 39.10
N LEU A 15 6.69 -36.38 37.94
CA LEU A 15 5.60 -35.88 37.10
C LEU A 15 4.93 -36.94 36.24
N LYS A 16 5.15 -38.24 36.54
CA LYS A 16 4.46 -39.34 35.85
C LYS A 16 3.07 -39.52 36.41
N ILE A 17 2.10 -38.89 35.81
CA ILE A 17 0.67 -39.13 36.07
C ILE A 17 0.26 -40.31 35.19
N PHE A 18 0.12 -41.49 35.77
CA PHE A 18 -0.53 -42.62 35.11
C PHE A 18 -2.04 -42.50 35.31
N ILE A 19 -2.75 -42.14 34.26
CA ILE A 19 -4.21 -42.22 34.23
C ILE A 19 -4.55 -43.62 33.76
N GLU A 20 -4.80 -44.54 34.71
CA GLU A 20 -5.40 -45.81 34.37
C GLU A 20 -6.88 -45.58 34.06
N PRO A 21 -7.35 -45.89 32.85
CA PRO A 21 -8.77 -45.85 32.57
C PRO A 21 -9.45 -46.93 33.43
N LYS A 22 -10.38 -46.49 34.29
CA LYS A 22 -11.21 -47.40 35.07
C LYS A 22 -12.03 -48.20 34.06
N GLU A 23 -11.76 -49.49 33.96
CA GLU A 23 -12.55 -50.40 33.16
C GLU A 23 -14.03 -50.24 33.54
N GLN A 24 -14.86 -49.98 32.50
CA GLN A 24 -16.31 -49.82 32.58
C GLN A 24 -16.83 -48.37 32.68
N SER A 25 -16.54 -47.58 31.70
CA SER A 25 -17.59 -46.71 31.19
C SER A 25 -17.43 -46.60 29.69
N GLY A 26 -18.33 -47.11 28.90
CA GLY A 26 -18.32 -47.08 27.43
C GLY A 26 -18.37 -45.64 26.79
N ILE A 27 -18.15 -44.65 27.64
CA ILE A 27 -18.05 -43.23 27.24
C ILE A 27 -16.60 -42.85 26.97
N ALA A 28 -15.63 -43.48 27.69
CA ALA A 28 -14.20 -43.15 27.54
C ALA A 28 -13.59 -43.67 26.22
N THR A 29 -14.05 -44.85 25.76
CA THR A 29 -13.57 -45.42 24.49
C THR A 29 -14.02 -44.65 23.26
N ASN A 30 -15.18 -44.00 23.27
CA ASN A 30 -15.67 -43.20 22.17
C ASN A 30 -15.01 -41.80 22.10
N ALA A 31 -14.59 -41.23 23.25
CA ALA A 31 -13.91 -39.95 23.28
C ALA A 31 -12.49 -39.99 22.71
N PHE A 32 -11.79 -41.13 22.91
CA PHE A 32 -10.45 -41.33 22.33
C PHE A 32 -10.51 -41.83 20.87
N ALA A 33 -11.60 -42.50 20.49
CA ALA A 33 -11.78 -42.95 19.10
C ALA A 33 -12.12 -41.82 18.12
N GLN A 34 -12.67 -40.71 18.59
CA GLN A 34 -13.02 -39.57 17.74
C GLN A 34 -11.82 -38.70 17.34
N GLY A 35 -10.65 -38.89 17.91
CA GLY A 35 -9.45 -38.11 17.59
C GLY A 35 -8.35 -38.93 16.87
N TYR A 36 -8.54 -40.21 16.63
CA TYR A 36 -7.52 -41.04 15.97
C TYR A 36 -7.77 -41.05 14.45
N VAL A 37 -6.96 -40.33 13.73
CA VAL A 37 -6.92 -40.41 12.26
C VAL A 37 -5.93 -41.53 11.89
N PRO A 38 -6.34 -42.52 11.09
CA PRO A 38 -5.43 -43.53 10.57
C PRO A 38 -4.21 -42.93 9.90
N ALA A 39 -3.04 -43.53 10.06
CA ALA A 39 -1.81 -42.99 9.51
C ALA A 39 -1.90 -42.74 7.99
N SER A 40 -2.62 -43.59 7.26
CA SER A 40 -2.87 -43.43 5.82
C SER A 40 -3.70 -42.18 5.49
N GLU A 41 -4.70 -41.84 6.29
CA GLU A 41 -5.48 -40.63 6.12
C GLU A 41 -4.67 -39.37 6.49
N ALA A 42 -3.85 -39.47 7.54
CA ALA A 42 -2.96 -38.38 7.92
C ALA A 42 -1.94 -38.05 6.83
N GLU A 43 -1.43 -39.06 6.13
CA GLU A 43 -0.54 -38.86 4.98
C GLU A 43 -1.29 -38.26 3.77
N ALA A 44 -2.52 -38.70 3.51
CA ALA A 44 -3.35 -38.09 2.48
C ALA A 44 -3.65 -36.61 2.73
N TYR A 45 -4.00 -36.25 3.97
CA TYR A 45 -4.21 -34.85 4.36
C TYR A 45 -2.93 -34.01 4.25
N LYS A 46 -1.78 -34.58 4.62
CA LYS A 46 -0.49 -33.88 4.43
C LYS A 46 -0.20 -33.61 2.95
N ALA A 47 -0.44 -34.57 2.09
CA ALA A 47 -0.26 -34.40 0.65
C ALA A 47 -1.21 -33.35 0.07
N GLU A 48 -2.48 -33.36 0.52
CA GLU A 48 -3.47 -32.36 0.11
C GLU A 48 -3.09 -30.94 0.59
N ILE A 49 -2.68 -30.81 1.86
CA ILE A 49 -2.19 -29.53 2.40
C ILE A 49 -0.99 -29.04 1.61
N GLN A 50 -0.05 -29.91 1.27
CA GLN A 50 1.11 -29.53 0.47
C GLN A 50 0.69 -29.07 -0.94
N SER A 51 -0.21 -29.79 -1.59
CA SER A 51 -0.76 -29.40 -2.89
C SER A 51 -1.45 -28.04 -2.87
N ILE A 52 -2.27 -27.78 -1.83
CA ILE A 52 -2.95 -26.50 -1.64
C ILE A 52 -1.92 -25.37 -1.40
N ARG A 53 -0.87 -25.63 -0.61
CA ARG A 53 0.20 -24.66 -0.40
C ARG A 53 0.95 -24.32 -1.68
N ASP A 54 1.29 -25.33 -2.46
CA ASP A 54 2.00 -25.15 -3.73
C ASP A 54 1.15 -24.40 -4.75
N GLN A 55 -0.15 -24.73 -4.85
CA GLN A 55 -1.11 -23.98 -5.65
C GLN A 55 -1.23 -22.51 -5.19
N SER A 56 -1.38 -22.29 -3.86
CA SER A 56 -1.49 -20.95 -3.31
C SER A 56 -0.23 -20.13 -3.59
N ASN A 57 0.95 -20.71 -3.37
CA ASN A 57 2.23 -20.07 -3.66
C ASN A 57 2.36 -19.71 -5.14
N ALA A 58 1.99 -20.62 -6.04
CA ALA A 58 2.01 -20.36 -7.48
C ALA A 58 1.06 -19.23 -7.88
N GLN A 59 -0.14 -19.17 -7.29
CA GLN A 59 -1.10 -18.08 -7.53
C GLN A 59 -0.57 -16.73 -7.02
N VAL A 60 0.03 -16.71 -5.84
CA VAL A 60 0.62 -15.49 -5.26
C VAL A 60 1.77 -14.99 -6.15
N GLN A 61 2.67 -15.88 -6.58
CA GLN A 61 3.76 -15.52 -7.49
C GLN A 61 3.25 -15.00 -8.84
N ALA A 62 2.25 -15.66 -9.43
CA ALA A 62 1.64 -15.20 -10.68
C ALA A 62 0.98 -13.83 -10.53
N ALA A 63 0.25 -13.59 -9.42
CA ALA A 63 -0.36 -12.29 -9.13
C ALA A 63 0.69 -11.19 -8.94
N GLN A 64 1.77 -11.47 -8.22
CA GLN A 64 2.89 -10.53 -8.03
C GLN A 64 3.58 -10.21 -9.35
N ALA A 65 3.87 -11.21 -10.19
CA ALA A 65 4.48 -11.01 -11.50
C ALA A 65 3.57 -10.16 -12.42
N SER A 66 2.27 -10.46 -12.44
CA SER A 66 1.28 -9.67 -13.18
C SER A 66 1.21 -8.23 -12.70
N ALA A 67 1.17 -8.01 -11.38
CA ALA A 67 1.17 -6.65 -10.82
C ALA A 67 2.44 -5.87 -11.18
N GLN A 68 3.60 -6.50 -11.12
CA GLN A 68 4.86 -5.89 -11.52
C GLN A 68 4.88 -5.53 -13.01
N GLN A 69 4.40 -6.42 -13.89
CA GLN A 69 4.28 -6.14 -15.32
C GLN A 69 3.34 -4.96 -15.59
N GLN A 70 2.19 -4.90 -14.90
CA GLN A 70 1.25 -3.78 -15.03
C GLN A 70 1.86 -2.46 -14.57
N ILE A 71 2.61 -2.46 -13.47
CA ILE A 71 3.33 -1.28 -12.98
C ILE A 71 4.38 -0.82 -14.01
N GLN A 72 5.17 -1.73 -14.57
CA GLN A 72 6.19 -1.40 -15.57
C GLN A 72 5.54 -0.86 -16.85
N LYS A 73 4.47 -1.52 -17.32
CA LYS A 73 3.70 -1.03 -18.46
C LYS A 73 3.14 0.36 -18.22
N PHE A 74 2.50 0.58 -17.07
CA PHE A 74 2.00 1.90 -16.69
C PHE A 74 3.12 2.96 -16.68
N ARG A 75 4.28 2.65 -16.07
CA ARG A 75 5.41 3.59 -16.01
C ARG A 75 5.94 3.97 -17.39
N SER A 76 6.05 3.01 -18.29
CA SER A 76 6.54 3.28 -19.65
C SER A 76 5.53 4.07 -20.49
N GLU A 77 4.24 3.75 -20.39
CA GLU A 77 3.19 4.41 -21.15
C GLU A 77 2.87 5.80 -20.56
N TYR A 78 2.90 5.94 -19.23
CA TYR A 78 2.54 7.20 -18.58
C TYR A 78 3.52 8.33 -18.91
N ALA A 79 4.81 8.01 -19.03
CA ALA A 79 5.82 9.00 -19.39
C ALA A 79 5.55 9.64 -20.77
N THR A 80 4.95 8.91 -21.71
CA THR A 80 4.62 9.41 -23.05
C THR A 80 3.39 10.31 -23.08
N LYS A 81 2.57 10.29 -22.02
CA LYS A 81 1.37 11.12 -21.89
C LYS A 81 1.64 12.50 -21.30
N LEU A 82 2.82 12.67 -20.69
CA LEU A 82 3.20 13.94 -20.09
C LEU A 82 3.61 14.94 -21.17
N GLN A 83 3.00 16.11 -21.14
CA GLN A 83 3.27 17.21 -22.07
C GLN A 83 3.84 18.39 -21.29
N PHE A 84 4.97 18.93 -21.77
CA PHE A 84 5.75 20.01 -21.16
C PHE A 84 5.66 21.28 -22.01
N ASP A 85 4.45 21.63 -22.39
CA ASP A 85 4.13 22.72 -23.32
C ASP A 85 3.77 24.04 -22.60
N TYR A 86 4.04 24.11 -21.29
CA TYR A 86 3.85 25.35 -20.54
C TYR A 86 5.05 26.26 -20.58
N HIS A 87 4.75 27.54 -20.77
CA HIS A 87 5.71 28.63 -20.60
C HIS A 87 5.38 29.42 -19.33
N PHE A 88 6.40 29.80 -18.57
CA PHE A 88 6.30 30.71 -17.44
C PHE A 88 7.52 31.64 -17.41
N GLU A 89 7.35 32.82 -16.82
CA GLU A 89 8.44 33.80 -16.75
C GLU A 89 9.60 33.25 -15.89
N GLY A 90 10.85 33.55 -16.27
CA GLY A 90 12.07 33.12 -15.55
C GLY A 90 12.13 33.54 -14.07
N LYS A 91 11.32 34.48 -13.64
CA LYS A 91 11.09 34.81 -12.23
C LYS A 91 10.45 33.68 -11.42
N GLY A 92 9.86 32.68 -12.08
CA GLY A 92 9.31 31.50 -11.43
C GLY A 92 10.36 30.56 -10.84
N GLU A 93 11.56 30.54 -11.38
CA GLU A 93 12.66 29.71 -10.93
C GLU A 93 13.33 30.23 -9.65
N VAL A 94 13.02 31.46 -9.23
CA VAL A 94 13.57 32.09 -8.03
C VAL A 94 12.52 32.24 -6.93
N GLN A 95 12.96 32.63 -5.77
CA GLN A 95 12.09 32.93 -4.61
C GLN A 95 11.01 33.97 -4.96
N PRO A 96 9.77 33.81 -4.51
CA PRO A 96 9.33 32.80 -3.55
C PRO A 96 8.77 31.51 -4.17
N PHE A 97 8.68 31.38 -5.50
CA PHE A 97 7.96 30.32 -6.18
C PHE A 97 8.79 29.04 -6.36
N LEU A 98 10.04 29.16 -6.82
CA LEU A 98 10.95 28.03 -7.10
C LEU A 98 10.27 26.93 -7.95
N VAL A 99 9.61 27.36 -9.02
CA VAL A 99 8.96 26.46 -9.97
C VAL A 99 10.03 25.79 -10.82
N SER A 100 10.08 24.48 -10.79
CA SER A 100 11.00 23.67 -11.59
C SER A 100 10.39 23.11 -12.87
N ALA A 101 9.08 22.88 -12.88
CA ALA A 101 8.35 22.41 -14.06
C ALA A 101 6.85 22.66 -13.92
N ILE A 102 6.20 22.92 -15.07
CA ILE A 102 4.76 22.86 -15.24
C ILE A 102 4.51 21.93 -16.43
N PHE A 103 3.65 20.95 -16.25
CA PHE A 103 3.32 19.97 -17.28
C PHE A 103 1.90 19.42 -17.05
N HIS A 104 1.36 18.73 -18.03
CA HIS A 104 0.06 18.08 -17.89
C HIS A 104 0.06 16.68 -18.51
N ASP A 105 -0.95 15.91 -18.13
CA ASP A 105 -1.39 14.71 -18.85
C ASP A 105 -2.75 14.96 -19.51
N ASP A 106 -3.52 13.92 -19.78
CA ASP A 106 -4.85 13.99 -20.39
C ASP A 106 -5.92 14.61 -19.47
N ARG A 107 -5.63 14.76 -18.15
CA ARG A 107 -6.63 15.11 -17.13
C ARG A 107 -6.19 16.16 -16.12
N PHE A 108 -4.91 16.22 -15.80
CA PHE A 108 -4.38 16.99 -14.68
C PHE A 108 -3.26 17.92 -15.14
N THR A 109 -3.18 19.08 -14.50
CA THR A 109 -1.99 19.93 -14.56
C THR A 109 -1.14 19.73 -13.31
N TYR A 110 0.15 19.55 -13.51
CA TYR A 110 1.15 19.32 -12.48
C TYR A 110 2.08 20.55 -12.42
N ILE A 111 2.26 21.08 -11.22
CA ILE A 111 3.17 22.19 -10.99
C ILE A 111 4.15 21.79 -9.91
N ARG A 112 5.39 21.59 -10.29
CA ARG A 112 6.46 21.24 -9.36
C ARG A 112 7.14 22.50 -8.88
N CYS A 113 6.94 22.85 -7.61
CA CYS A 113 7.57 24.01 -7.02
C CYS A 113 7.95 23.76 -5.56
N ALA A 114 9.07 24.37 -5.16
CA ALA A 114 9.57 24.35 -3.78
C ALA A 114 9.34 25.73 -3.12
N ALA A 115 8.12 26.24 -3.25
CA ALA A 115 7.75 27.56 -2.76
C ALA A 115 7.97 27.67 -1.24
N SER A 116 8.39 28.86 -0.80
CA SER A 116 8.60 29.16 0.63
C SER A 116 7.30 29.16 1.44
N GLU A 117 6.18 29.47 0.77
CA GLU A 117 4.83 29.46 1.31
C GLU A 117 3.90 28.77 0.31
N LYS A 118 2.80 28.22 0.81
CA LYS A 118 1.80 27.57 -0.04
C LYS A 118 1.17 28.58 -1.00
N PRO A 119 1.39 28.47 -2.33
CA PRO A 119 0.81 29.39 -3.28
C PRO A 119 -0.68 29.14 -3.49
N ALA A 120 -1.41 30.19 -3.83
CA ALA A 120 -2.76 30.09 -4.37
C ALA A 120 -2.67 29.96 -5.89
N PHE A 121 -3.49 29.08 -6.48
CA PHE A 121 -3.52 28.82 -7.92
C PHE A 121 -4.78 29.44 -8.53
N TYR A 122 -4.58 30.23 -9.57
CA TYR A 122 -5.67 30.86 -10.30
C TYR A 122 -5.60 30.47 -11.78
N GLU A 123 -6.70 29.95 -12.28
CA GLU A 123 -6.95 29.83 -13.72
C GLU A 123 -7.40 31.17 -14.25
N VAL A 124 -6.91 31.58 -15.42
CA VAL A 124 -7.42 32.74 -16.12
C VAL A 124 -8.28 32.26 -17.29
N LYS A 125 -9.59 32.44 -17.18
CA LYS A 125 -10.54 32.10 -18.22
C LYS A 125 -11.34 33.35 -18.60
N ASP A 126 -11.40 33.68 -19.88
CA ASP A 126 -12.06 34.89 -20.40
C ASP A 126 -11.59 36.18 -19.70
N GLY A 127 -10.30 36.27 -19.40
CA GLY A 127 -9.68 37.38 -18.68
C GLY A 127 -10.02 37.47 -17.18
N LYS A 128 -10.78 36.52 -16.64
CA LYS A 128 -11.19 36.51 -15.23
C LYS A 128 -10.41 35.42 -14.45
N PRO A 129 -9.83 35.79 -13.31
CA PRO A 129 -9.16 34.80 -12.45
C PRO A 129 -10.18 33.99 -11.65
N ASN A 130 -10.02 32.66 -11.68
CA ASN A 130 -10.80 31.73 -10.89
C ASN A 130 -9.86 30.95 -9.98
N LEU A 131 -10.11 30.98 -8.67
CA LEU A 131 -9.34 30.18 -7.72
C LEU A 131 -9.54 28.70 -8.01
N THR A 132 -8.44 27.95 -8.06
CA THR A 132 -8.46 26.55 -8.41
C THR A 132 -7.97 25.71 -7.22
N ASN A 133 -8.70 24.65 -6.91
CA ASN A 133 -8.29 23.67 -5.91
C ASN A 133 -7.17 22.78 -6.47
N PHE A 134 -6.35 22.27 -5.56
CA PHE A 134 -5.25 21.38 -5.90
C PHE A 134 -4.94 20.45 -4.74
N ASP A 135 -4.31 19.34 -5.07
CA ASP A 135 -3.68 18.41 -4.11
C ASP A 135 -2.16 18.63 -4.11
N LEU A 136 -1.52 18.40 -2.98
CA LEU A 136 -0.07 18.47 -2.86
C LEU A 136 0.50 17.09 -2.53
N VAL A 137 1.29 16.56 -3.44
CA VAL A 137 1.93 15.25 -3.29
C VAL A 137 3.43 15.39 -3.60
N ASN A 138 4.27 15.12 -2.62
CA ASN A 138 5.74 15.12 -2.78
C ASN A 138 6.31 16.38 -3.48
N GLY A 139 5.80 17.55 -3.09
CA GLY A 139 6.27 18.83 -3.66
C GLY A 139 5.72 19.14 -5.06
N THR A 140 4.75 18.37 -5.53
CA THR A 140 4.04 18.61 -6.79
C THR A 140 2.59 18.97 -6.49
N TYR A 141 2.14 20.10 -6.98
CA TYR A 141 0.76 20.52 -6.92
C TYR A 141 0.00 19.95 -8.10
N ILE A 142 -1.08 19.25 -7.83
CA ILE A 142 -1.91 18.55 -8.83
C ILE A 142 -3.25 19.25 -8.93
N VAL A 143 -3.52 19.84 -10.07
CA VAL A 143 -4.81 20.49 -10.37
C VAL A 143 -5.68 19.51 -11.15
N PRO A 144 -6.93 19.22 -10.73
CA PRO A 144 -7.79 18.19 -11.35
C PRO A 144 -8.43 18.67 -12.67
N LYS A 145 -7.68 19.37 -13.49
CA LYS A 145 -8.03 19.80 -14.86
C LYS A 145 -6.79 20.28 -15.61
N ILE A 146 -6.88 20.38 -16.92
CA ILE A 146 -5.86 20.99 -17.75
C ILE A 146 -6.08 22.51 -17.72
N LEU A 147 -5.05 23.27 -17.34
CA LEU A 147 -5.08 24.73 -17.31
C LEU A 147 -4.44 25.28 -18.60
N ASP A 148 -5.16 26.09 -19.35
CA ASP A 148 -4.58 26.75 -20.53
C ASP A 148 -3.71 27.96 -20.14
N SER A 149 -4.17 28.72 -19.16
CA SER A 149 -3.42 29.85 -18.61
C SER A 149 -3.81 30.09 -17.14
N GLY A 150 -2.88 30.66 -16.39
CA GLY A 150 -3.12 30.96 -15.00
C GLY A 150 -1.95 31.68 -14.34
N TYR A 151 -2.05 31.81 -13.04
CA TYR A 151 -0.94 32.30 -12.23
C TYR A 151 -0.94 31.69 -10.83
N LEU A 152 0.27 31.59 -10.27
CA LEU A 152 0.49 31.32 -8.86
C LEU A 152 0.58 32.65 -8.12
N ALA A 153 0.03 32.73 -6.91
CA ALA A 153 0.12 33.90 -6.06
C ALA A 153 0.67 33.54 -4.67
N ILE A 154 1.66 34.31 -4.20
CA ILE A 154 2.17 34.29 -2.83
C ILE A 154 2.23 35.72 -2.34
N GLY A 155 1.35 36.06 -1.40
CA GLY A 155 1.17 37.44 -0.96
C GLY A 155 0.81 38.37 -2.15
N LYS A 156 1.66 39.37 -2.40
CA LYS A 156 1.47 40.32 -3.52
C LYS A 156 2.18 39.88 -4.81
N LYS A 157 3.00 38.82 -4.76
CA LYS A 157 3.75 38.35 -5.92
C LYS A 157 2.90 37.38 -6.74
N LYS A 158 3.03 37.47 -8.06
CA LYS A 158 2.36 36.59 -9.02
C LYS A 158 3.37 36.03 -10.00
N LEU A 159 3.17 34.79 -10.37
CA LEU A 159 3.87 34.11 -11.45
C LEU A 159 2.85 33.62 -12.46
N THR A 160 2.86 34.19 -13.64
CA THR A 160 1.95 33.82 -14.73
C THR A 160 2.54 32.69 -15.55
N PHE A 161 1.69 31.78 -15.99
CA PHE A 161 2.03 30.69 -16.89
C PHE A 161 0.96 30.52 -17.95
N SER A 162 1.33 30.03 -19.12
CA SER A 162 0.43 29.73 -20.22
C SER A 162 0.90 28.48 -20.97
N ARG A 163 -0.07 27.74 -21.50
CA ARG A 163 0.19 26.60 -22.37
C ARG A 163 0.46 27.12 -23.80
N GLN A 164 1.51 26.63 -24.44
CA GLN A 164 1.80 26.83 -25.84
C GLN A 164 1.01 25.79 -26.65
N GLN A 165 0.20 26.26 -27.57
CA GLN A 165 -0.52 25.42 -28.52
C GLN A 165 0.35 25.12 -29.75
#